data_80f8377a54ffc63fc89d0f5ea5331bc8
#
_entry.id   80f8377a54ffc63fc89d0f5ea5331bc8
#
_cell.length_a   1.000
_cell.length_b   1.000
_cell.length_c   1.000
_cell.angle_alpha   90.00
_cell.angle_beta   90.00
_cell.angle_gamma   90.00
#
_symmetry.space_group_name_H-M   'P 1'
#
loop_
_entity.id
_entity.type
_entity.pdbx_description
1 polymer ?
#
loop_
_entity_poly.entity_id
_entity_poly.type
_entity_poly.pdbx_seq_one_letter_code
_entity_poly.pdbx_strand_id
1 'polypeptide(L)'
;MLYMDKLFSLHGKIAIVTGAGGLLGKQHCIALAEAGAHVIAADIEKMNVEQFPENIHDKLSMVKLDVTDTASLSSVRERIISQFGGIDIIVNNAAINDMVERRDNTTQGTFEDYPLYLWKKVLDVNVTGVFLCCQYLGDIMEKKSSGTIINIASTYGVVAPDQSIYLKENGDRLMYKSPIYPTSKGAIIQFTKYLAAYWAQKNIRVNCISPGGVFANQDQEFVGNYIRKTPMGRMAQSDDFKGTLVFLASDASSYMTGANIIVDGGWTII
;
A
#
# COMPACT_ATOMS: atom_id res chain seq x y z
N MET A 1 9.76 19.56 22.98
CA MET A 1 9.84 18.72 21.76
C MET A 1 10.92 19.29 20.87
N LEU A 2 11.93 18.49 20.51
CA LEU A 2 13.00 18.91 19.60
C LEU A 2 12.44 19.20 18.21
N TYR A 3 13.18 19.96 17.40
CA TYR A 3 12.75 20.32 16.04
C TYR A 3 12.47 19.07 15.17
N MET A 4 13.34 18.06 15.26
CA MET A 4 13.18 16.80 14.54
C MET A 4 11.92 16.05 14.97
N ASP A 5 11.60 16.01 16.26
CA ASP A 5 10.36 15.39 16.75
C ASP A 5 9.12 16.02 16.13
N LYS A 6 9.14 17.37 15.95
CA LYS A 6 8.03 18.08 15.31
C LYS A 6 7.89 17.73 13.83
N LEU A 7 9.02 17.57 13.11
CA LEU A 7 8.99 17.26 11.67
C LEU A 7 8.31 15.92 11.37
N PHE A 8 8.48 14.93 12.22
CA PHE A 8 7.91 13.60 12.06
C PHE A 8 6.58 13.40 12.82
N SER A 9 6.14 14.39 13.58
CA SER A 9 4.91 14.31 14.37
C SER A 9 3.67 14.35 13.49
N LEU A 10 2.73 13.44 13.75
CA LEU A 10 1.41 13.40 13.14
C LEU A 10 0.30 13.76 14.12
N HIS A 11 0.65 14.44 15.23
CA HIS A 11 -0.33 14.88 16.22
C HIS A 11 -1.44 15.75 15.60
N GLY A 12 -2.69 15.39 15.90
CA GLY A 12 -3.88 16.08 15.38
C GLY A 12 -4.19 15.79 13.91
N LYS A 13 -3.44 14.89 13.24
CA LYS A 13 -3.74 14.46 11.88
C LYS A 13 -4.73 13.31 11.87
N ILE A 14 -5.62 13.33 10.88
CA ILE A 14 -6.57 12.24 10.59
C ILE A 14 -6.05 11.48 9.37
N ALA A 15 -5.81 10.17 9.53
CA ALA A 15 -5.32 9.30 8.48
C ALA A 15 -6.34 8.21 8.16
N ILE A 16 -6.43 7.79 6.90
CA ILE A 16 -7.09 6.54 6.52
C ILE A 16 -6.08 5.59 5.87
N VAL A 17 -6.16 4.30 6.23
CA VAL A 17 -5.39 3.22 5.62
C VAL A 17 -6.36 2.21 5.04
N THR A 18 -6.34 1.99 3.72
CA THR A 18 -7.15 0.97 3.06
C THR A 18 -6.44 -0.38 3.08
N GLY A 19 -7.20 -1.49 3.18
CA GLY A 19 -6.61 -2.83 3.35
C GLY A 19 -5.88 -2.96 4.69
N ALA A 20 -6.40 -2.34 5.74
CA ALA A 20 -5.77 -2.22 7.05
C ALA A 20 -5.64 -3.56 7.80
N GLY A 21 -6.45 -4.57 7.46
CA GLY A 21 -6.36 -5.93 8.00
C GLY A 21 -5.22 -6.76 7.43
N GLY A 22 -4.64 -6.33 6.29
CA GLY A 22 -3.54 -7.00 5.61
C GLY A 22 -2.19 -6.87 6.34
N LEU A 23 -1.20 -7.65 5.85
CA LEU A 23 0.15 -7.73 6.44
C LEU A 23 0.82 -6.36 6.61
N LEU A 24 0.85 -5.54 5.55
CA LEU A 24 1.42 -4.20 5.59
C LEU A 24 0.43 -3.18 6.17
N GLY A 25 -0.87 -3.31 5.88
CA GLY A 25 -1.89 -2.39 6.35
C GLY A 25 -1.92 -2.24 7.87
N LYS A 26 -1.78 -3.33 8.60
CA LYS A 26 -1.66 -3.31 10.07
C LYS A 26 -0.45 -2.49 10.53
N GLN A 27 0.72 -2.71 9.92
CA GLN A 27 1.94 -1.99 10.27
C GLN A 27 1.86 -0.51 9.91
N HIS A 28 1.17 -0.17 8.81
CA HIS A 28 0.89 1.20 8.43
C HIS A 28 0.00 1.92 9.46
N CYS A 29 -1.07 1.26 9.92
CA CYS A 29 -1.93 1.80 10.99
C CYS A 29 -1.14 2.04 12.28
N ILE A 30 -0.35 1.04 12.70
CA ILE A 30 0.48 1.14 13.90
C ILE A 30 1.45 2.32 13.79
N ALA A 31 2.20 2.43 12.69
CA ALA A 31 3.19 3.49 12.50
C ALA A 31 2.59 4.89 12.56
N LEU A 32 1.44 5.10 11.90
CA LEU A 32 0.77 6.40 11.90
C LEU A 32 0.19 6.76 13.28
N ALA A 33 -0.39 5.78 13.99
CA ALA A 33 -0.94 5.97 15.33
C ALA A 33 0.17 6.23 16.37
N GLU A 34 1.29 5.50 16.30
CA GLU A 34 2.48 5.74 17.14
C GLU A 34 3.07 7.13 16.89
N ALA A 35 3.05 7.62 15.63
CA ALA A 35 3.49 8.98 15.29
C ALA A 35 2.49 10.08 15.72
N GLY A 36 1.31 9.71 16.24
CA GLY A 36 0.35 10.64 16.83
C GLY A 36 -0.93 10.90 16.03
N ALA A 37 -1.11 10.27 14.87
CA ALA A 37 -2.33 10.40 14.09
C ALA A 37 -3.51 9.63 14.70
N HIS A 38 -4.73 10.12 14.49
CA HIS A 38 -5.92 9.27 14.59
C HIS A 38 -6.10 8.52 13.26
N VAL A 39 -6.15 7.18 13.31
CA VAL A 39 -6.13 6.34 12.11
C VAL A 39 -7.48 5.66 11.92
N ILE A 40 -8.06 5.87 10.76
CA ILE A 40 -9.25 5.16 10.28
C ILE A 40 -8.73 3.90 9.54
N ALA A 41 -8.79 2.77 10.23
CA ALA A 41 -8.41 1.48 9.67
C ALA A 41 -9.58 0.94 8.84
N ALA A 42 -9.42 0.93 7.51
CA ALA A 42 -10.47 0.58 6.56
C ALA A 42 -10.13 -0.73 5.85
N ASP A 43 -11.06 -1.67 5.84
CA ASP A 43 -10.93 -2.96 5.14
C ASP A 43 -12.28 -3.46 4.62
N ILE A 44 -12.25 -4.31 3.61
CA ILE A 44 -13.45 -4.99 3.13
C ILE A 44 -14.00 -5.97 4.16
N GLU A 45 -13.11 -6.56 4.96
CA GLU A 45 -13.47 -7.43 6.07
C GLU A 45 -13.71 -6.63 7.35
N LYS A 46 -14.58 -7.14 8.21
CA LYS A 46 -14.81 -6.53 9.52
C LYS A 46 -13.59 -6.74 10.40
N MET A 47 -13.04 -5.65 10.93
CA MET A 47 -11.91 -5.67 11.86
C MET A 47 -12.33 -5.29 13.26
N ASN A 48 -11.54 -5.75 14.24
CA ASN A 48 -11.65 -5.38 15.65
C ASN A 48 -10.36 -4.69 16.10
N VAL A 49 -10.48 -3.78 17.07
CA VAL A 49 -9.35 -3.02 17.61
C VAL A 49 -8.32 -3.91 18.31
N GLU A 50 -8.76 -5.04 18.87
CA GLU A 50 -7.91 -6.03 19.53
C GLU A 50 -6.89 -6.72 18.60
N GLN A 51 -7.03 -6.52 17.30
CA GLN A 51 -6.04 -6.97 16.30
C GLN A 51 -4.78 -6.08 16.27
N PHE A 52 -4.80 -4.96 16.99
CA PHE A 52 -3.74 -3.97 17.08
C PHE A 52 -3.19 -3.88 18.51
N PRO A 53 -1.98 -3.32 18.73
CA PRO A 53 -1.42 -3.10 20.06
C PRO A 53 -2.34 -2.20 20.92
N GLU A 54 -2.50 -2.54 22.20
CA GLU A 54 -3.40 -1.85 23.12
C GLU A 54 -3.09 -0.35 23.29
N ASN A 55 -1.81 0.00 23.27
CA ASN A 55 -1.34 1.39 23.43
C ASN A 55 -1.75 2.38 22.33
N ILE A 56 -2.40 1.90 21.26
CA ILE A 56 -2.92 2.75 20.19
C ILE A 56 -4.43 2.62 19.98
N HIS A 57 -5.15 1.84 20.80
CA HIS A 57 -6.58 1.59 20.62
C HIS A 57 -7.41 2.87 20.61
N ASP A 58 -7.06 3.85 21.43
CA ASP A 58 -7.70 5.17 21.52
C ASP A 58 -7.51 6.04 20.26
N LYS A 59 -6.53 5.68 19.44
CA LYS A 59 -6.21 6.38 18.16
C LYS A 59 -6.74 5.66 16.94
N LEU A 60 -7.51 4.58 17.11
CA LEU A 60 -8.03 3.79 16.00
C LEU A 60 -9.54 3.88 15.86
N SER A 61 -10.01 3.99 14.64
CA SER A 61 -11.41 3.81 14.26
C SER A 61 -11.52 2.77 13.16
N MET A 62 -12.33 1.73 13.36
CA MET A 62 -12.54 0.68 12.37
C MET A 62 -13.68 1.05 11.43
N VAL A 63 -13.49 0.82 10.13
CA VAL A 63 -14.50 1.07 9.10
C VAL A 63 -14.49 -0.06 8.07
N LYS A 64 -15.68 -0.52 7.69
CA LYS A 64 -15.79 -1.42 6.54
C LYS A 64 -15.78 -0.59 5.27
N LEU A 65 -14.88 -0.93 4.33
CA LEU A 65 -14.71 -0.23 3.06
C LEU A 65 -14.37 -1.21 1.94
N ASP A 66 -15.22 -1.27 0.94
CA ASP A 66 -14.87 -1.82 -0.36
C ASP A 66 -14.39 -0.67 -1.26
N VAL A 67 -13.12 -0.69 -1.63
CA VAL A 67 -12.49 0.36 -2.46
C VAL A 67 -13.01 0.36 -3.91
N THR A 68 -13.68 -0.70 -4.34
CA THR A 68 -14.28 -0.82 -5.67
C THR A 68 -15.73 -0.37 -5.73
N ASP A 69 -16.35 -0.13 -4.57
CA ASP A 69 -17.76 0.30 -4.45
C ASP A 69 -17.86 1.79 -4.11
N THR A 70 -18.43 2.55 -5.05
CA THR A 70 -18.63 4.00 -4.90
C THR A 70 -19.60 4.36 -3.79
N ALA A 71 -20.61 3.52 -3.50
CA ALA A 71 -21.55 3.74 -2.39
C ALA A 71 -20.84 3.56 -1.04
N SER A 72 -19.97 2.53 -0.93
CA SER A 72 -19.12 2.31 0.24
C SER A 72 -18.19 3.50 0.49
N LEU A 73 -17.55 4.01 -0.56
CA LEU A 73 -16.66 5.19 -0.48
C LEU A 73 -17.41 6.46 -0.09
N SER A 74 -18.61 6.70 -0.64
CA SER A 74 -19.47 7.84 -0.26
C SER A 74 -19.84 7.79 1.22
N SER A 75 -20.26 6.64 1.71
CA SER A 75 -20.63 6.45 3.13
C SER A 75 -19.44 6.71 4.06
N VAL A 76 -18.26 6.19 3.73
CA VAL A 76 -17.04 6.43 4.51
C VAL A 76 -16.62 7.90 4.45
N ARG A 77 -16.72 8.54 3.29
CA ARG A 77 -16.46 9.97 3.12
C ARG A 77 -17.34 10.83 4.03
N GLU A 78 -18.67 10.58 4.04
CA GLU A 78 -19.61 11.30 4.89
C GLU A 78 -19.29 11.09 6.38
N ARG A 79 -18.97 9.85 6.77
CA ARG A 79 -18.55 9.53 8.13
C ARG A 79 -17.27 10.29 8.54
N ILE A 80 -16.25 10.36 7.68
CA ILE A 80 -15.02 11.11 7.93
C ILE A 80 -15.33 12.59 8.16
N ILE A 81 -16.14 13.19 7.30
CA ILE A 81 -16.50 14.61 7.41
C ILE A 81 -17.28 14.88 8.70
N SER A 82 -18.28 14.04 9.03
CA SER A 82 -19.12 14.25 10.20
C SER A 82 -18.41 14.02 11.53
N GLN A 83 -17.50 13.03 11.61
CA GLN A 83 -16.84 12.65 12.86
C GLN A 83 -15.51 13.41 13.09
N PHE A 84 -14.79 13.73 12.03
CA PHE A 84 -13.44 14.27 12.12
C PHE A 84 -13.27 15.63 11.43
N GLY A 85 -14.29 16.12 10.73
CA GLY A 85 -14.23 17.39 10.00
C GLY A 85 -13.39 17.36 8.73
N GLY A 86 -12.69 16.27 8.44
CA GLY A 86 -11.83 16.14 7.27
C GLY A 86 -10.78 15.02 7.39
N ILE A 87 -9.85 14.99 6.43
CA ILE A 87 -8.76 14.01 6.38
C ILE A 87 -7.47 14.70 5.99
N ASP A 88 -6.34 14.24 6.53
CA ASP A 88 -5.00 14.78 6.28
C ASP A 88 -4.11 13.80 5.51
N ILE A 89 -4.30 12.48 5.73
CA ILE A 89 -3.43 11.43 5.19
C ILE A 89 -4.28 10.31 4.60
N ILE A 90 -4.02 9.95 3.34
CA ILE A 90 -4.60 8.77 2.69
C ILE A 90 -3.47 7.80 2.37
N VAL A 91 -3.57 6.55 2.85
CA VAL A 91 -2.68 5.45 2.47
C VAL A 91 -3.48 4.43 1.65
N ASN A 92 -3.27 4.44 0.34
CA ASN A 92 -3.86 3.47 -0.58
C ASN A 92 -3.01 2.19 -0.55
N ASN A 93 -3.36 1.29 0.38
CA ASN A 93 -2.66 0.03 0.59
C ASN A 93 -3.49 -1.19 0.15
N ALA A 94 -4.81 -1.08 0.08
CA ALA A 94 -5.67 -2.19 -0.38
C ALA A 94 -5.22 -2.70 -1.75
N ALA A 95 -4.93 -3.98 -1.82
CA ALA A 95 -4.52 -4.66 -3.05
C ALA A 95 -4.72 -6.16 -2.92
N ILE A 96 -4.94 -6.81 -4.04
CA ILE A 96 -4.91 -8.26 -4.16
C ILE A 96 -3.67 -8.70 -4.95
N ASN A 97 -3.13 -9.84 -4.54
CA ASN A 97 -2.10 -10.55 -5.27
C ASN A 97 -2.70 -11.88 -5.70
N ASP A 98 -3.02 -12.02 -6.98
CA ASP A 98 -3.71 -13.18 -7.55
C ASP A 98 -3.00 -14.52 -7.30
N MET A 99 -1.71 -14.49 -6.95
CA MET A 99 -0.94 -15.67 -6.56
C MET A 99 -1.39 -16.25 -5.21
N VAL A 100 -1.84 -15.40 -4.29
CA VAL A 100 -2.35 -15.81 -2.97
C VAL A 100 -3.78 -16.31 -3.08
N GLU A 101 -4.55 -15.79 -4.03
CA GLU A 101 -5.96 -16.15 -4.21
C GLU A 101 -6.19 -17.43 -5.02
N ARG A 102 -5.18 -17.92 -5.75
CA ARG A 102 -5.24 -19.21 -6.45
C ARG A 102 -5.14 -20.36 -5.46
N ARG A 103 -6.27 -20.77 -4.92
CA ARG A 103 -6.38 -21.96 -4.05
C ARG A 103 -6.51 -23.28 -4.81
N ASP A 104 -6.75 -23.23 -6.11
CA ASP A 104 -6.83 -24.39 -6.99
C ASP A 104 -5.48 -24.58 -7.69
N ASN A 105 -4.78 -25.64 -7.33
CA ASN A 105 -3.49 -26.05 -7.91
C ASN A 105 -3.56 -26.48 -9.40
N THR A 106 -4.61 -26.07 -10.13
CA THR A 106 -4.92 -26.66 -11.44
C THR A 106 -4.24 -26.01 -12.63
N THR A 107 -3.62 -24.82 -12.48
CA THR A 107 -2.85 -24.22 -13.57
C THR A 107 -1.60 -23.54 -13.04
N GLN A 108 -0.44 -23.94 -13.55
CA GLN A 108 0.84 -23.23 -13.30
C GLN A 108 0.86 -21.83 -13.90
N GLY A 109 -0.25 -21.40 -14.52
CA GLY A 109 -0.60 -20.06 -14.91
C GLY A 109 0.41 -19.41 -15.85
N THR A 110 0.67 -20.06 -16.98
CA THR A 110 1.43 -19.43 -18.08
C THR A 110 0.74 -18.14 -18.53
N PHE A 111 1.46 -17.27 -19.23
CA PHE A 111 0.89 -16.05 -19.75
C PHE A 111 -0.25 -16.31 -20.74
N GLU A 112 -0.08 -17.33 -21.58
CA GLU A 112 -1.02 -17.71 -22.64
C GLU A 112 -2.38 -18.14 -22.08
N ASP A 113 -2.39 -18.78 -20.92
CA ASP A 113 -3.61 -19.30 -20.25
C ASP A 113 -4.10 -18.40 -19.10
N TYR A 114 -3.54 -17.18 -18.98
CA TYR A 114 -3.89 -16.32 -17.86
C TYR A 114 -5.35 -15.83 -17.96
N PRO A 115 -6.21 -16.10 -16.95
CA PRO A 115 -7.64 -15.84 -17.07
C PRO A 115 -7.98 -14.34 -17.09
N LEU A 116 -8.78 -13.92 -18.08
CA LEU A 116 -9.20 -12.51 -18.22
C LEU A 116 -9.97 -12.00 -16.99
N TYR A 117 -10.72 -12.86 -16.29
CA TYR A 117 -11.46 -12.45 -15.08
C TYR A 117 -10.51 -12.05 -13.94
N LEU A 118 -9.38 -12.76 -13.76
CA LEU A 118 -8.35 -12.39 -12.78
C LEU A 118 -7.66 -11.09 -13.16
N TRP A 119 -7.36 -10.90 -14.45
CA TRP A 119 -6.84 -9.63 -14.96
C TRP A 119 -7.74 -8.46 -14.56
N LYS A 120 -9.04 -8.56 -14.87
CA LYS A 120 -10.02 -7.54 -14.53
C LYS A 120 -10.15 -7.32 -13.02
N LYS A 121 -10.24 -8.41 -12.23
CA LYS A 121 -10.37 -8.35 -10.77
C LYS A 121 -9.18 -7.63 -10.12
N VAL A 122 -7.95 -7.93 -10.54
CA VAL A 122 -6.75 -7.28 -9.99
C VAL A 122 -6.69 -5.81 -10.39
N LEU A 123 -7.02 -5.45 -11.65
CA LEU A 123 -7.11 -4.05 -12.05
C LEU A 123 -8.16 -3.30 -11.25
N ASP A 124 -9.29 -3.92 -11.02
CA ASP A 124 -10.41 -3.29 -10.32
C ASP A 124 -10.02 -2.90 -8.89
N VAL A 125 -9.41 -3.80 -8.14
CA VAL A 125 -8.96 -3.49 -6.77
C VAL A 125 -7.71 -2.61 -6.77
N ASN A 126 -6.64 -3.01 -7.50
CA ASN A 126 -5.32 -2.41 -7.35
C ASN A 126 -5.18 -1.06 -8.05
N VAL A 127 -5.99 -0.79 -9.09
CA VAL A 127 -5.90 0.43 -9.89
C VAL A 127 -7.18 1.26 -9.76
N THR A 128 -8.34 0.69 -10.12
CA THR A 128 -9.62 1.40 -10.02
C THR A 128 -9.94 1.77 -8.58
N GLY A 129 -9.70 0.87 -7.61
CA GLY A 129 -9.89 1.15 -6.19
C GLY A 129 -9.04 2.32 -5.69
N VAL A 130 -7.76 2.39 -6.08
CA VAL A 130 -6.89 3.54 -5.73
C VAL A 130 -7.38 4.83 -6.39
N PHE A 131 -7.78 4.76 -7.66
CA PHE A 131 -8.39 5.90 -8.36
C PHE A 131 -9.63 6.41 -7.62
N LEU A 132 -10.56 5.53 -7.27
CA LEU A 132 -11.79 5.89 -6.57
C LEU A 132 -11.52 6.45 -5.17
N CYS A 133 -10.61 5.84 -4.40
CA CYS A 133 -10.19 6.39 -3.10
C CYS A 133 -9.66 7.82 -3.24
N CYS A 134 -8.79 8.07 -4.23
CA CYS A 134 -8.28 9.41 -4.48
C CYS A 134 -9.38 10.37 -4.93
N GLN A 135 -10.33 9.93 -5.75
CA GLN A 135 -11.44 10.74 -6.22
C GLN A 135 -12.39 11.15 -5.08
N TYR A 136 -12.82 10.19 -4.25
CA TYR A 136 -13.82 10.43 -3.20
C TYR A 136 -13.23 11.06 -1.94
N LEU A 137 -12.07 10.61 -1.51
CA LEU A 137 -11.43 11.07 -0.27
C LEU A 137 -10.47 12.23 -0.52
N GLY A 138 -9.81 12.26 -1.67
CA GLY A 138 -8.95 13.37 -2.09
C GLY A 138 -9.72 14.67 -2.31
N ASP A 139 -10.99 14.62 -2.70
CA ASP A 139 -11.90 15.78 -2.76
C ASP A 139 -12.00 16.52 -1.41
N ILE A 140 -11.93 15.80 -0.29
CA ILE A 140 -11.92 16.41 1.04
C ILE A 140 -10.64 17.25 1.23
N MET A 141 -9.49 16.72 0.81
CA MET A 141 -8.20 17.41 0.88
C MET A 141 -8.16 18.61 -0.07
N GLU A 142 -8.70 18.46 -1.28
CA GLU A 142 -8.75 19.53 -2.27
C GLU A 142 -9.52 20.75 -1.75
N LYS A 143 -10.69 20.53 -1.12
CA LYS A 143 -11.49 21.60 -0.50
C LYS A 143 -10.77 22.29 0.65
N LYS A 144 -9.94 21.55 1.39
CA LYS A 144 -9.12 22.05 2.50
C LYS A 144 -7.81 22.70 2.01
N SER A 145 -7.41 22.45 0.76
CA SER A 145 -6.10 22.81 0.17
C SER A 145 -4.93 22.34 1.04
N SER A 146 -5.00 21.12 1.53
CA SER A 146 -3.96 20.48 2.36
C SER A 146 -4.17 18.98 2.43
N GLY A 147 -3.10 18.19 2.27
CA GLY A 147 -3.14 16.75 2.48
C GLY A 147 -1.90 16.03 1.95
N THR A 148 -1.79 14.76 2.29
CA THR A 148 -0.80 13.87 1.68
C THR A 148 -1.42 12.51 1.36
N ILE A 149 -1.10 12.01 0.18
CA ILE A 149 -1.54 10.70 -0.32
C ILE A 149 -0.29 9.83 -0.51
N ILE A 150 -0.34 8.62 0.03
CA ILE A 150 0.74 7.65 -0.09
C ILE A 150 0.15 6.39 -0.73
N ASN A 151 0.61 6.09 -1.94
CA ASN A 151 0.20 4.90 -2.66
C ASN A 151 1.19 3.76 -2.41
N ILE A 152 0.72 2.55 -2.18
CA ILE A 152 1.58 1.38 -2.03
C ILE A 152 1.69 0.66 -3.37
N ALA A 153 2.83 0.88 -4.05
CA ALA A 153 3.20 0.20 -5.29
C ALA A 153 3.92 -1.14 -4.99
N SER A 154 5.00 -1.44 -5.69
CA SER A 154 5.86 -2.63 -5.51
C SER A 154 7.14 -2.45 -6.33
N THR A 155 8.23 -3.13 -5.96
CA THR A 155 9.39 -3.33 -6.84
C THR A 155 8.99 -3.87 -8.20
N TYR A 156 7.97 -4.74 -8.27
CA TYR A 156 7.45 -5.25 -9.55
C TYR A 156 6.67 -4.22 -10.36
N GLY A 157 6.42 -3.02 -9.85
CA GLY A 157 6.00 -1.87 -10.65
C GLY A 157 7.17 -1.11 -11.27
N VAL A 158 8.41 -1.36 -10.81
CA VAL A 158 9.65 -0.72 -11.28
C VAL A 158 10.41 -1.63 -12.24
N VAL A 159 10.53 -2.92 -11.89
CA VAL A 159 11.22 -3.95 -12.69
C VAL A 159 10.29 -5.13 -12.95
N ALA A 160 10.57 -5.88 -14.00
CA ALA A 160 9.85 -7.12 -14.28
C ALA A 160 10.15 -8.18 -13.21
N PRO A 161 9.17 -9.03 -12.87
CA PRO A 161 9.42 -10.19 -12.03
C PRO A 161 10.44 -11.14 -12.67
N ASP A 162 11.46 -11.51 -11.91
CA ASP A 162 12.36 -12.56 -12.33
C ASP A 162 11.70 -13.93 -12.12
N GLN A 163 11.31 -14.56 -13.21
CA GLN A 163 10.63 -15.86 -13.18
C GLN A 163 11.52 -17.00 -12.68
N SER A 164 12.85 -16.82 -12.63
CA SER A 164 13.78 -17.87 -12.17
C SER A 164 13.69 -18.12 -10.66
N ILE A 165 13.25 -17.13 -9.86
CA ILE A 165 13.12 -17.31 -8.41
C ILE A 165 11.97 -18.26 -8.02
N TYR A 166 11.09 -18.59 -8.97
CA TYR A 166 9.98 -19.53 -8.79
C TYR A 166 10.32 -20.94 -9.29
N LEU A 167 11.61 -21.23 -9.53
CA LEU A 167 12.09 -22.57 -9.85
C LEU A 167 12.62 -23.26 -8.59
N LYS A 168 12.33 -24.57 -8.48
CA LYS A 168 12.93 -25.47 -7.50
C LYS A 168 14.34 -25.90 -7.93
N GLU A 169 15.13 -26.40 -7.00
CA GLU A 169 16.47 -26.93 -7.29
C GLU A 169 16.46 -28.09 -8.31
N ASN A 170 15.41 -28.91 -8.29
CA ASN A 170 15.23 -30.00 -9.25
C ASN A 170 14.75 -29.55 -10.65
N GLY A 171 14.60 -28.24 -10.87
CA GLY A 171 14.13 -27.65 -12.12
C GLY A 171 12.61 -27.54 -12.26
N ASP A 172 11.85 -28.10 -11.34
CA ASP A 172 10.39 -27.94 -11.34
C ASP A 172 10.02 -26.48 -11.05
N ARG A 173 8.91 -26.05 -11.61
CA ARG A 173 8.40 -24.70 -11.39
C ARG A 173 7.36 -24.69 -10.29
N LEU A 174 7.60 -23.85 -9.25
CA LEU A 174 6.61 -23.58 -8.21
C LEU A 174 5.38 -22.89 -8.80
N MET A 175 5.60 -21.85 -9.61
CA MET A 175 4.56 -21.06 -10.26
C MET A 175 5.17 -20.08 -11.26
N TYR A 176 4.32 -19.43 -12.06
CA TYR A 176 4.66 -18.20 -12.77
C TYR A 176 4.15 -16.98 -12.00
N LYS A 177 4.95 -15.95 -11.85
CA LYS A 177 4.43 -14.65 -11.40
C LYS A 177 3.51 -14.10 -12.47
N SER A 178 2.30 -13.74 -12.07
CA SER A 178 1.27 -13.27 -13.00
C SER A 178 1.63 -11.96 -13.70
N PRO A 179 1.10 -11.71 -14.93
CA PRO A 179 1.38 -10.48 -15.65
C PRO A 179 0.67 -9.26 -15.05
N ILE A 180 -0.46 -9.47 -14.37
CA ILE A 180 -1.32 -8.37 -13.94
C ILE A 180 -0.79 -7.64 -12.71
N TYR A 181 -0.20 -8.35 -11.74
CA TYR A 181 0.28 -7.70 -10.53
C TYR A 181 1.34 -6.63 -10.82
N PRO A 182 2.45 -6.93 -11.55
CA PRO A 182 3.43 -5.91 -11.94
C PRO A 182 2.82 -4.78 -12.78
N THR A 183 1.92 -5.11 -13.72
CA THR A 183 1.21 -4.11 -14.54
C THR A 183 0.40 -3.16 -13.67
N SER A 184 -0.37 -3.68 -12.70
CA SER A 184 -1.16 -2.86 -11.78
C SER A 184 -0.28 -1.95 -10.91
N LYS A 185 0.86 -2.46 -10.43
CA LYS A 185 1.77 -1.69 -9.58
C LYS A 185 2.57 -0.64 -10.37
N GLY A 186 2.89 -0.89 -11.63
CA GLY A 186 3.42 0.12 -12.56
C GLY A 186 2.42 1.25 -12.82
N ALA A 187 1.15 0.92 -13.01
CA ALA A 187 0.08 1.90 -13.16
C ALA A 187 -0.02 2.84 -11.95
N ILE A 188 0.14 2.33 -10.72
CA ILE A 188 0.12 3.13 -9.48
C ILE A 188 1.28 4.13 -9.43
N ILE A 189 2.49 3.74 -9.85
CA ILE A 189 3.64 4.65 -9.92
C ILE A 189 3.35 5.82 -10.87
N GLN A 190 2.79 5.53 -12.04
CA GLN A 190 2.46 6.58 -13.00
C GLN A 190 1.27 7.44 -12.54
N PHE A 191 0.24 6.83 -11.93
CA PHE A 191 -0.90 7.56 -11.41
C PHE A 191 -0.51 8.50 -10.25
N THR A 192 0.45 8.10 -9.42
CA THR A 192 1.05 8.97 -8.38
C THR A 192 1.61 10.25 -8.97
N LYS A 193 2.37 10.17 -10.07
CA LYS A 193 2.94 11.34 -10.75
C LYS A 193 1.86 12.25 -11.33
N TYR A 194 0.83 11.66 -11.93
CA TYR A 194 -0.31 12.41 -12.46
C TYR A 194 -1.00 13.23 -11.37
N LEU A 195 -1.36 12.59 -10.25
CA LEU A 195 -2.04 13.26 -9.14
C LEU A 195 -1.14 14.30 -8.47
N ALA A 196 0.16 14.02 -8.32
CA ALA A 196 1.12 14.96 -7.77
C ALA A 196 1.16 16.27 -8.59
N ALA A 197 1.20 16.17 -9.92
CA ALA A 197 1.15 17.33 -10.79
C ALA A 197 -0.22 18.03 -10.74
N TYR A 198 -1.32 17.27 -10.71
CA TYR A 198 -2.68 17.80 -10.71
C TYR A 198 -3.00 18.60 -9.45
N TRP A 199 -2.56 18.13 -8.27
CA TRP A 199 -2.87 18.74 -6.98
C TRP A 199 -1.75 19.57 -6.37
N ALA A 200 -0.62 19.76 -7.05
CA ALA A 200 0.52 20.51 -6.52
C ALA A 200 0.15 21.90 -6.01
N GLN A 201 -0.66 22.65 -6.77
CA GLN A 201 -1.11 24.00 -6.40
C GLN A 201 -2.18 24.02 -5.29
N LYS A 202 -2.70 22.85 -4.91
CA LYS A 202 -3.64 22.67 -3.81
C LYS A 202 -2.95 22.25 -2.51
N ASN A 203 -1.62 22.33 -2.47
CA ASN A 203 -0.83 21.90 -1.30
C ASN A 203 -1.12 20.46 -0.88
N ILE A 204 -1.39 19.59 -1.85
CA ILE A 204 -1.57 18.15 -1.65
C ILE A 204 -0.37 17.43 -2.26
N ARG A 205 0.36 16.70 -1.44
CA ARG A 205 1.49 15.87 -1.87
C ARG A 205 1.01 14.46 -2.17
N VAL A 206 1.50 13.89 -3.26
CA VAL A 206 1.19 12.51 -3.63
C VAL A 206 2.48 11.78 -3.95
N ASN A 207 2.79 10.75 -3.15
CA ASN A 207 3.99 9.94 -3.34
C ASN A 207 3.64 8.45 -3.28
N CYS A 208 4.56 7.58 -3.67
CA CYS A 208 4.37 6.15 -3.47
C CYS A 208 5.60 5.49 -2.82
N ILE A 209 5.34 4.35 -2.18
CA ILE A 209 6.35 3.42 -1.68
C ILE A 209 6.30 2.19 -2.58
N SER A 210 7.46 1.70 -3.02
CA SER A 210 7.63 0.44 -3.72
C SER A 210 8.33 -0.57 -2.83
N PRO A 211 7.57 -1.37 -2.05
CA PRO A 211 8.13 -2.41 -1.20
C PRO A 211 8.79 -3.53 -1.99
N GLY A 212 9.89 -4.08 -1.47
CA GLY A 212 10.43 -5.38 -1.86
C GLY A 212 9.57 -6.54 -1.36
N GLY A 213 10.03 -7.76 -1.60
CA GLY A 213 9.33 -8.96 -1.12
C GLY A 213 9.34 -9.04 0.40
N VAL A 214 8.14 -9.14 0.97
CA VAL A 214 7.91 -9.23 2.42
C VAL A 214 7.80 -10.69 2.81
N PHE A 215 8.51 -11.08 3.88
CA PHE A 215 8.42 -12.43 4.43
C PHE A 215 7.04 -12.66 5.07
N ALA A 216 6.38 -13.73 4.65
CA ALA A 216 5.05 -14.14 5.12
C ALA A 216 4.90 -15.67 5.07
N ASN A 217 5.92 -16.39 5.56
CA ASN A 217 5.97 -17.86 5.59
C ASN A 217 5.84 -18.52 4.21
N GLN A 218 6.44 -17.93 3.18
CA GLN A 218 6.53 -18.52 1.85
C GLN A 218 7.39 -19.80 1.85
N ASP A 219 7.30 -20.55 0.75
CA ASP A 219 8.12 -21.72 0.50
C ASP A 219 9.62 -21.42 0.67
N GLN A 220 10.36 -22.34 1.32
CA GLN A 220 11.77 -22.12 1.68
C GLN A 220 12.69 -21.97 0.46
N GLU A 221 12.42 -22.71 -0.62
CA GLU A 221 13.21 -22.61 -1.85
C GLU A 221 12.98 -21.24 -2.52
N PHE A 222 11.72 -20.79 -2.55
CA PHE A 222 11.41 -19.42 -3.00
C PHE A 222 12.13 -18.37 -2.16
N VAL A 223 12.09 -18.49 -0.84
CA VAL A 223 12.78 -17.54 0.08
C VAL A 223 14.28 -17.55 -0.20
N GLY A 224 14.92 -18.72 -0.34
CA GLY A 224 16.33 -18.85 -0.67
C GLY A 224 16.67 -18.21 -2.02
N ASN A 225 15.85 -18.43 -3.05
CA ASN A 225 16.02 -17.84 -4.38
C ASN A 225 15.89 -16.31 -4.33
N TYR A 226 14.90 -15.80 -3.57
CA TYR A 226 14.70 -14.36 -3.40
C TYR A 226 15.88 -13.70 -2.70
N ILE A 227 16.34 -14.28 -1.58
CA ILE A 227 17.46 -13.76 -0.77
C ILE A 227 18.75 -13.68 -1.58
N ARG A 228 19.06 -14.70 -2.40
CA ARG A 228 20.25 -14.68 -3.26
C ARG A 228 20.32 -13.51 -4.23
N LYS A 229 19.17 -12.93 -4.59
CA LYS A 229 19.05 -11.76 -5.48
C LYS A 229 18.83 -10.44 -4.72
N THR A 230 18.79 -10.49 -3.41
CA THR A 230 18.63 -9.30 -2.57
C THR A 230 19.99 -8.94 -1.94
N PRO A 231 20.61 -7.80 -2.28
CA PRO A 231 21.91 -7.40 -1.71
C PRO A 231 21.96 -7.38 -0.19
N MET A 232 20.88 -7.02 0.50
CA MET A 232 20.81 -7.07 1.97
C MET A 232 20.66 -8.49 2.53
N GLY A 233 20.59 -9.54 1.70
CA GLY A 233 20.59 -10.94 2.12
C GLY A 233 19.38 -11.39 2.91
N ARG A 234 18.26 -10.68 2.83
CA ARG A 234 16.99 -11.05 3.48
C ARG A 234 15.78 -10.52 2.73
N MET A 235 14.63 -11.13 2.94
CA MET A 235 13.34 -10.51 2.63
C MET A 235 13.03 -9.41 3.66
N ALA A 236 12.18 -8.47 3.28
CA ALA A 236 11.71 -7.45 4.22
C ALA A 236 10.83 -8.07 5.31
N GLN A 237 10.88 -7.51 6.51
CA GLN A 237 9.86 -7.67 7.54
C GLN A 237 8.72 -6.66 7.29
N SER A 238 7.53 -6.95 7.80
CA SER A 238 6.35 -6.09 7.55
C SER A 238 6.50 -4.67 8.14
N ASP A 239 7.37 -4.48 9.11
CA ASP A 239 7.65 -3.21 9.77
C ASP A 239 8.81 -2.40 9.18
N ASP A 240 9.58 -2.95 8.23
CA ASP A 240 10.67 -2.23 7.54
C ASP A 240 10.20 -0.96 6.81
N PHE A 241 8.90 -0.83 6.55
CA PHE A 241 8.31 0.30 5.80
C PHE A 241 7.75 1.43 6.68
N LYS A 242 7.66 1.21 8.01
CA LYS A 242 7.08 2.18 8.96
C LYS A 242 7.75 3.55 8.89
N GLY A 243 9.08 3.58 8.91
CA GLY A 243 9.84 4.82 8.88
C GLY A 243 9.60 5.63 7.60
N THR A 244 9.61 4.96 6.44
CA THR A 244 9.34 5.59 5.15
C THR A 244 7.90 6.11 5.07
N LEU A 245 6.94 5.37 5.62
CA LEU A 245 5.54 5.81 5.65
C LEU A 245 5.38 7.08 6.49
N VAL A 246 5.91 7.11 7.72
CA VAL A 246 5.84 8.29 8.61
C VAL A 246 6.57 9.48 7.99
N PHE A 247 7.73 9.27 7.36
CA PHE A 247 8.44 10.31 6.61
C PHE A 247 7.55 10.93 5.54
N LEU A 248 6.91 10.13 4.69
CA LEU A 248 6.03 10.63 3.63
C LEU A 248 4.74 11.26 4.17
N ALA A 249 4.23 10.80 5.29
CA ALA A 249 3.02 11.31 5.93
C ALA A 249 3.23 12.66 6.62
N SER A 250 4.46 12.97 7.02
CA SER A 250 4.82 14.11 7.87
C SER A 250 5.41 15.30 7.09
N ASP A 251 5.65 16.38 7.81
CA ASP A 251 6.29 17.60 7.28
C ASP A 251 7.77 17.39 6.92
N ALA A 252 8.39 16.28 7.36
CA ALA A 252 9.74 15.90 6.98
C ALA A 252 9.90 15.71 5.46
N SER A 253 8.81 15.46 4.74
CA SER A 253 8.77 15.35 3.27
C SER A 253 7.99 16.49 2.60
N SER A 254 7.92 17.67 3.23
CA SER A 254 7.09 18.81 2.76
C SER A 254 7.41 19.28 1.34
N TYR A 255 8.64 19.09 0.85
CA TYR A 255 9.06 19.45 -0.52
C TYR A 255 9.12 18.26 -1.46
N MET A 256 8.40 17.14 -1.13
CA MET A 256 8.40 15.92 -1.92
C MET A 256 6.99 15.60 -2.43
N THR A 257 6.84 15.56 -3.75
CA THR A 257 5.63 15.08 -4.43
C THR A 257 5.99 14.41 -5.74
N GLY A 258 5.22 13.39 -6.16
CA GLY A 258 5.47 12.59 -7.37
C GLY A 258 6.60 11.56 -7.23
N ALA A 259 7.19 11.39 -6.05
CA ALA A 259 8.28 10.47 -5.83
C ALA A 259 7.79 9.02 -5.69
N ASN A 260 8.65 8.08 -6.15
CA ASN A 260 8.55 6.67 -5.86
C ASN A 260 9.74 6.26 -4.97
N ILE A 261 9.48 5.97 -3.70
CA ILE A 261 10.52 5.51 -2.78
C ILE A 261 10.59 3.99 -2.81
N ILE A 262 11.69 3.46 -3.31
CA ILE A 262 11.96 2.04 -3.37
C ILE A 262 12.56 1.60 -2.04
N VAL A 263 11.95 0.59 -1.40
CA VAL A 263 12.41 0.00 -0.12
C VAL A 263 12.45 -1.51 -0.31
N ASP A 264 13.53 -2.04 -0.85
CA ASP A 264 13.59 -3.39 -1.41
C ASP A 264 14.86 -4.19 -1.06
N GLY A 265 15.70 -3.68 -0.17
CA GLY A 265 16.94 -4.32 0.19
C GLY A 265 17.98 -4.38 -0.94
N GLY A 266 17.80 -3.55 -1.98
CA GLY A 266 18.68 -3.47 -3.14
C GLY A 266 18.26 -4.38 -4.30
N TRP A 267 17.07 -5.01 -4.26
CA TRP A 267 16.60 -5.89 -5.31
C TRP A 267 16.64 -5.27 -6.72
N THR A 268 16.32 -3.99 -6.85
CA THR A 268 16.19 -3.31 -8.16
C THR A 268 17.49 -2.70 -8.68
N ILE A 269 18.60 -2.79 -7.95
CA ILE A 269 19.86 -2.13 -8.34
C ILE A 269 20.88 -3.06 -9.00
N ILE A 270 20.59 -4.36 -9.08
CA ILE A 270 21.44 -5.39 -9.70
C ILE A 270 20.68 -6.21 -10.73
#